data_6387e95237f5f4b3f52653c1e72715ad
#
_entry.id   6387e95237f5f4b3f52653c1e72715ad
#
_cell.length_a   1.000
_cell.length_b   1.000
_cell.length_c   1.000
_cell.angle_alpha   90.00
_cell.angle_beta   90.00
_cell.angle_gamma   90.00
#
_symmetry.space_group_name_H-M   'P 1'
#
loop_
_entity.id
_entity.type
_entity.pdbx_description
1 polymer ?
#
loop_
_entity_poly.entity_id
_entity_poly.type
_entity_poly.pdbx_seq_one_letter_code
_entity_poly.pdbx_strand_id
1 'polypeptide(L)'
;MVNHWPNVKFVQTPVLSVGYEEHGPVSGFPIMLLHGFPYDIRSFDGVVPPLAEAGYRVLVPYLRGYGPTSFLSQELPRMAEQAAIAQDVVDFAEALGISQFALSGFDWGNRAACITSILHPDLVKAYVALGGYSVQNTVVKETPASARSEARRWYQWYFNTEQGRVGLEKNRRDIVRHLWETWAPKWEYTDEVFDRSAPSFDNLDFVEIVIHSYRHRHMNAPGEERFLEVERRLAELPPVLTPSIVLRGADSGLGRPSQDPSEDQSKFHKLVARQIVDGAGHDLPVQRPDAVAAALLQLL
;
A
#
# COMPACT_ATOMS: atom_id res chain seq x y z
N MET A 1 14.45 17.86 20.36
CA MET A 1 13.47 17.07 19.60
C MET A 1 14.24 16.07 18.77
N VAL A 2 13.94 14.78 18.88
CA VAL A 2 14.55 13.76 18.04
C VAL A 2 14.02 13.95 16.61
N ASN A 3 14.92 14.11 15.64
CA ASN A 3 14.49 14.13 14.23
C ASN A 3 14.24 12.69 13.79
N HIS A 4 12.99 12.30 13.67
CA HIS A 4 12.59 10.97 13.22
C HIS A 4 12.78 10.75 11.70
N TRP A 5 13.06 11.84 10.94
CA TRP A 5 13.04 11.84 9.47
C TRP A 5 14.31 12.41 8.85
N PRO A 6 15.53 11.91 9.20
CA PRO A 6 16.78 12.56 8.80
C PRO A 6 17.07 12.51 7.29
N ASN A 7 16.52 11.51 6.57
CA ASN A 7 16.77 11.28 5.14
C ASN A 7 15.55 11.57 4.26
N VAL A 8 14.48 12.11 4.85
CA VAL A 8 13.24 12.37 4.12
C VAL A 8 13.34 13.66 3.33
N LYS A 9 13.01 13.55 2.05
CA LYS A 9 12.74 14.66 1.13
C LYS A 9 11.24 14.96 1.09
N PHE A 10 10.90 16.15 0.60
CA PHE A 10 9.50 16.56 0.44
C PHE A 10 9.25 17.07 -0.97
N VAL A 11 8.07 16.72 -1.50
CA VAL A 11 7.53 17.29 -2.73
C VAL A 11 6.08 17.67 -2.53
N GLN A 12 5.67 18.82 -3.09
CA GLN A 12 4.28 19.26 -3.04
C GLN A 12 3.51 18.72 -4.26
N THR A 13 2.39 18.10 -3.98
CA THR A 13 1.36 17.68 -4.94
C THR A 13 0.15 18.62 -4.83
N PRO A 14 -0.92 18.47 -5.60
CA PRO A 14 -2.10 19.32 -5.46
C PRO A 14 -2.74 19.31 -4.08
N VAL A 15 -2.60 18.21 -3.30
CA VAL A 15 -3.27 18.06 -2.00
C VAL A 15 -2.31 17.77 -0.84
N LEU A 16 -1.12 17.25 -1.10
CA LEU A 16 -0.18 16.78 -0.08
C LEU A 16 1.20 17.44 -0.21
N SER A 17 1.86 17.61 0.93
CA SER A 17 3.31 17.65 1.05
C SER A 17 3.78 16.22 1.34
N VAL A 18 4.23 15.51 0.33
CA VAL A 18 4.62 14.10 0.43
C VAL A 18 6.04 13.98 0.94
N GLY A 19 6.22 13.33 2.11
CA GLY A 19 7.53 12.91 2.60
C GLY A 19 7.93 11.60 1.94
N TYR A 20 9.19 11.50 1.47
CA TYR A 20 9.69 10.29 0.81
C TYR A 20 11.19 10.12 0.99
N GLU A 21 11.66 8.90 0.92
CA GLU A 21 13.08 8.60 0.75
C GLU A 21 13.39 8.31 -0.72
N GLU A 22 14.60 8.69 -1.14
CA GLU A 22 15.09 8.48 -2.50
C GLU A 22 16.49 7.89 -2.45
N HIS A 23 16.69 6.80 -3.20
CA HIS A 23 17.94 6.04 -3.23
C HIS A 23 18.36 5.73 -4.67
N GLY A 24 19.67 5.47 -4.86
CA GLY A 24 20.24 5.22 -6.17
C GLY A 24 20.45 6.50 -7.00
N PRO A 25 20.84 6.36 -8.27
CA PRO A 25 21.13 7.49 -9.14
C PRO A 25 19.83 8.19 -9.59
N VAL A 26 19.79 9.52 -9.50
CA VAL A 26 18.63 10.34 -9.93
C VAL A 26 18.28 10.13 -11.41
N SER A 27 19.26 9.77 -12.25
CA SER A 27 19.08 9.46 -13.67
C SER A 27 18.63 8.02 -13.92
N GLY A 28 18.56 7.16 -12.89
CA GLY A 28 18.09 5.78 -13.02
C GLY A 28 16.59 5.72 -13.33
N PHE A 29 16.15 4.59 -13.93
CA PHE A 29 14.73 4.38 -14.15
C PHE A 29 13.97 4.32 -12.80
N PRO A 30 12.86 5.06 -12.64
CA PRO A 30 12.20 5.18 -11.35
C PRO A 30 11.44 3.91 -10.96
N ILE A 31 11.60 3.49 -9.71
CA ILE A 31 10.81 2.45 -9.05
C ILE A 31 10.17 3.07 -7.82
N MET A 32 8.84 2.98 -7.70
CA MET A 32 8.10 3.44 -6.52
C MET A 32 7.67 2.24 -5.69
N LEU A 33 7.98 2.27 -4.39
CA LEU A 33 7.67 1.22 -3.42
C LEU A 33 6.64 1.75 -2.42
N LEU A 34 5.43 1.17 -2.40
CA LEU A 34 4.27 1.68 -1.69
C LEU A 34 3.89 0.78 -0.52
N HIS A 35 4.00 1.33 0.70
CA HIS A 35 3.59 0.64 1.92
C HIS A 35 2.07 0.60 2.08
N GLY A 36 1.58 -0.11 3.10
CA GLY A 36 0.17 -0.17 3.42
C GLY A 36 -0.13 0.04 4.91
N PHE A 37 -1.39 -0.17 5.30
CA PHE A 37 -1.82 -0.16 6.69
C PHE A 37 -1.48 -1.50 7.36
N PRO A 38 -1.04 -1.52 8.59
CA PRO A 38 -0.51 -0.44 9.41
C PRO A 38 1.02 -0.48 9.42
N TYR A 39 1.65 -0.19 8.30
CA TYR A 39 3.09 -0.20 8.08
C TYR A 39 3.57 1.16 7.58
N ASP A 40 4.85 1.28 7.30
CA ASP A 40 5.45 2.48 6.71
C ASP A 40 6.57 2.14 5.73
N ILE A 41 7.34 3.15 5.32
CA ILE A 41 8.42 2.97 4.35
C ILE A 41 9.52 2.03 4.82
N ARG A 42 9.67 1.80 6.13
CA ARG A 42 10.67 0.86 6.69
C ARG A 42 10.46 -0.58 6.21
N SER A 43 9.24 -0.88 5.75
CA SER A 43 8.94 -2.18 5.13
C SER A 43 9.83 -2.50 3.92
N PHE A 44 10.39 -1.49 3.28
CA PHE A 44 11.21 -1.66 2.08
C PHE A 44 12.73 -1.50 2.33
N ASP A 45 13.18 -1.36 3.59
CA ASP A 45 14.60 -1.16 3.91
C ASP A 45 15.51 -2.25 3.30
N GLY A 46 15.03 -3.50 3.25
CA GLY A 46 15.78 -4.60 2.63
C GLY A 46 15.60 -4.71 1.11
N VAL A 47 14.58 -4.09 0.54
CA VAL A 47 14.30 -4.12 -0.92
C VAL A 47 15.09 -3.04 -1.65
N VAL A 48 15.29 -1.88 -1.03
CA VAL A 48 15.93 -0.71 -1.63
C VAL A 48 17.38 -0.94 -2.07
N PRO A 49 18.28 -1.51 -1.22
CA PRO A 49 19.71 -1.60 -1.57
C PRO A 49 19.98 -2.32 -2.90
N PRO A 50 19.48 -3.55 -3.15
CA PRO A 50 19.79 -4.25 -4.39
C PRO A 50 19.27 -3.55 -5.65
N LEU A 51 18.16 -2.80 -5.54
CA LEU A 51 17.62 -2.01 -6.67
C LEU A 51 18.47 -0.78 -6.94
N ALA A 52 18.91 -0.07 -5.89
CA ALA A 52 19.78 1.09 -6.02
C ALA A 52 21.17 0.70 -6.57
N GLU A 53 21.72 -0.42 -6.13
CA GLU A 53 22.99 -0.98 -6.62
C GLU A 53 22.89 -1.40 -8.09
N ALA A 54 21.70 -1.86 -8.53
CA ALA A 54 21.43 -2.16 -9.95
C ALA A 54 21.23 -0.90 -10.81
N GLY A 55 21.32 0.30 -10.22
CA GLY A 55 21.27 1.58 -10.96
C GLY A 55 19.86 2.17 -11.11
N TYR A 56 18.88 1.66 -10.41
CA TYR A 56 17.51 2.23 -10.40
C TYR A 56 17.40 3.40 -9.43
N ARG A 57 16.53 4.35 -9.77
CA ARG A 57 16.09 5.42 -8.87
C ARG A 57 14.92 4.91 -8.02
N VAL A 58 15.15 4.61 -6.76
CA VAL A 58 14.14 4.01 -5.86
C VAL A 58 13.51 5.10 -5.01
N LEU A 59 12.20 5.22 -5.08
CA LEU A 59 11.38 6.22 -4.39
C LEU A 59 10.44 5.51 -3.42
N VAL A 60 10.46 5.88 -2.16
CA VAL A 60 9.66 5.25 -1.11
C VAL A 60 8.85 6.34 -0.38
N PRO A 61 7.66 6.70 -0.90
CA PRO A 61 6.82 7.74 -0.29
C PRO A 61 6.07 7.21 0.93
N TYR A 62 5.88 8.07 1.94
CA TYR A 62 4.86 7.88 2.96
C TYR A 62 3.49 8.19 2.38
N LEU A 63 2.55 7.28 2.51
CA LEU A 63 1.17 7.49 2.07
C LEU A 63 0.51 8.60 2.89
N ARG A 64 -0.63 9.13 2.40
CA ARG A 64 -1.45 10.08 3.14
C ARG A 64 -1.78 9.57 4.54
N GLY A 65 -1.64 10.41 5.56
CA GLY A 65 -1.87 10.05 6.96
C GLY A 65 -0.72 9.29 7.63
N TYR A 66 0.44 9.16 6.99
CA TYR A 66 1.60 8.47 7.54
C TYR A 66 2.85 9.33 7.59
N GLY A 67 3.68 9.06 8.62
CA GLY A 67 4.99 9.69 8.76
C GLY A 67 4.90 11.21 8.65
N PRO A 68 5.82 11.86 7.91
CA PRO A 68 5.83 13.32 7.75
C PRO A 68 4.94 13.83 6.59
N THR A 69 4.25 12.96 5.86
CA THR A 69 3.31 13.39 4.81
C THR A 69 2.14 14.14 5.43
N SER A 70 1.81 15.31 4.91
CA SER A 70 0.75 16.17 5.45
C SER A 70 -0.11 16.77 4.34
N PHE A 71 -1.37 17.06 4.64
CA PHE A 71 -2.22 17.83 3.76
C PHE A 71 -1.79 19.29 3.70
N LEU A 72 -1.86 19.92 2.53
CA LEU A 72 -1.45 21.31 2.32
C LEU A 72 -2.37 22.33 3.01
N SER A 73 -3.62 21.95 3.29
CA SER A 73 -4.59 22.78 4.00
C SER A 73 -5.42 21.93 4.96
N GLN A 74 -5.83 22.52 6.07
CA GLN A 74 -6.77 21.91 7.01
C GLN A 74 -8.19 21.81 6.45
N GLU A 75 -8.52 22.58 5.42
CA GLU A 75 -9.81 22.56 4.74
C GLU A 75 -9.97 21.37 3.78
N LEU A 76 -8.86 20.74 3.37
CA LEU A 76 -8.89 19.55 2.53
C LEU A 76 -9.48 18.36 3.28
N PRO A 77 -10.38 17.58 2.67
CA PRO A 77 -10.99 16.44 3.34
C PRO A 77 -9.96 15.32 3.61
N ARG A 78 -10.01 14.73 4.82
CA ARG A 78 -9.17 13.58 5.21
C ARG A 78 -9.80 12.30 4.69
N MET A 79 -9.91 12.19 3.39
CA MET A 79 -10.48 11.03 2.71
C MET A 79 -9.38 10.10 2.18
N ALA A 80 -9.65 8.81 2.16
CA ALA A 80 -8.71 7.76 1.76
C ALA A 80 -9.43 6.60 1.06
N GLU A 81 -10.35 6.94 0.15
CA GLU A 81 -10.86 5.98 -0.83
C GLU A 81 -9.73 5.49 -1.72
N GLN A 82 -9.90 4.30 -2.28
CA GLN A 82 -8.87 3.66 -3.08
C GLN A 82 -8.45 4.51 -4.30
N ALA A 83 -9.37 5.24 -4.91
CA ALA A 83 -9.10 6.14 -6.03
C ALA A 83 -8.22 7.32 -5.61
N ALA A 84 -8.45 7.90 -4.41
CA ALA A 84 -7.65 9.01 -3.91
C ALA A 84 -6.20 8.59 -3.59
N ILE A 85 -6.00 7.41 -2.97
CA ILE A 85 -4.65 6.90 -2.69
C ILE A 85 -3.91 6.58 -4.00
N ALA A 86 -4.60 6.07 -5.02
CA ALA A 86 -4.02 5.85 -6.34
C ALA A 86 -3.67 7.17 -7.06
N GLN A 87 -4.51 8.20 -6.93
CA GLN A 87 -4.23 9.53 -7.47
C GLN A 87 -2.98 10.15 -6.84
N ASP A 88 -2.74 9.95 -5.54
CA ASP A 88 -1.51 10.43 -4.90
C ASP A 88 -0.24 9.89 -5.55
N VAL A 89 -0.26 8.66 -6.08
CA VAL A 89 0.88 8.07 -6.79
C VAL A 89 1.14 8.80 -8.10
N VAL A 90 0.09 9.16 -8.83
CA VAL A 90 0.19 9.92 -10.08
C VAL A 90 0.67 11.34 -9.80
N ASP A 91 0.04 12.02 -8.84
CA ASP A 91 0.40 13.38 -8.44
C ASP A 91 1.86 13.46 -7.93
N PHE A 92 2.32 12.42 -7.21
CA PHE A 92 3.71 12.32 -6.76
C PHE A 92 4.68 12.16 -7.93
N ALA A 93 4.35 11.31 -8.92
CA ALA A 93 5.15 11.16 -10.13
C ALA A 93 5.24 12.47 -10.90
N GLU A 94 4.11 13.14 -11.11
CA GLU A 94 4.04 14.43 -11.83
C GLU A 94 4.85 15.51 -11.12
N ALA A 95 4.73 15.62 -9.79
CA ALA A 95 5.47 16.59 -8.99
C ALA A 95 7.00 16.40 -9.06
N LEU A 96 7.46 15.17 -9.31
CA LEU A 96 8.88 14.83 -9.51
C LEU A 96 9.31 14.86 -10.98
N GLY A 97 8.42 15.21 -11.93
CA GLY A 97 8.68 15.19 -13.36
C GLY A 97 8.90 13.80 -13.94
N ILE A 98 8.32 12.76 -13.33
CA ILE A 98 8.48 11.37 -13.72
C ILE A 98 7.34 10.97 -14.65
N SER A 99 7.66 10.64 -15.89
CA SER A 99 6.67 10.26 -16.92
C SER A 99 6.45 8.75 -17.03
N GLN A 100 7.38 7.93 -16.56
CA GLN A 100 7.27 6.48 -16.57
C GLN A 100 8.01 5.88 -15.37
N PHE A 101 7.44 4.86 -14.77
CA PHE A 101 8.00 4.21 -13.59
C PHE A 101 7.53 2.75 -13.45
N ALA A 102 8.21 2.01 -12.58
CA ALA A 102 7.75 0.72 -12.08
C ALA A 102 7.09 0.89 -10.71
N LEU A 103 6.14 0.03 -10.39
CA LEU A 103 5.45 0.01 -9.11
C LEU A 103 5.63 -1.32 -8.39
N SER A 104 5.79 -1.27 -7.09
CA SER A 104 5.51 -2.39 -6.19
C SER A 104 4.84 -1.87 -4.92
N GLY A 105 3.98 -2.67 -4.34
CA GLY A 105 3.32 -2.30 -3.10
C GLY A 105 2.64 -3.48 -2.44
N PHE A 106 2.34 -3.35 -1.15
CA PHE A 106 1.55 -4.32 -0.40
C PHE A 106 0.42 -3.63 0.36
N ASP A 107 -0.64 -4.34 0.66
CA ASP A 107 -1.85 -3.85 1.33
C ASP A 107 -2.46 -2.61 0.62
N TRP A 108 -2.58 -1.44 1.27
CA TRP A 108 -3.05 -0.21 0.61
C TRP A 108 -2.13 0.25 -0.52
N GLY A 109 -0.81 0.07 -0.35
CA GLY A 109 0.16 0.37 -1.40
C GLY A 109 -0.01 -0.53 -2.62
N ASN A 110 -0.32 -1.81 -2.42
CA ASN A 110 -0.66 -2.71 -3.53
C ASN A 110 -1.96 -2.29 -4.22
N ARG A 111 -2.95 -1.80 -3.46
CA ARG A 111 -4.20 -1.28 -4.02
C ARG A 111 -3.95 -0.05 -4.87
N ALA A 112 -3.19 0.92 -4.35
CA ALA A 112 -2.79 2.10 -5.11
C ALA A 112 -2.04 1.73 -6.39
N ALA A 113 -1.05 0.83 -6.30
CA ALA A 113 -0.27 0.36 -7.45
C ALA A 113 -1.13 -0.37 -8.48
N CYS A 114 -2.04 -1.24 -8.04
CA CYS A 114 -2.99 -1.96 -8.89
C CYS A 114 -3.88 -0.99 -9.67
N ILE A 115 -4.50 -0.04 -8.97
CA ILE A 115 -5.41 0.95 -9.56
C ILE A 115 -4.65 1.89 -10.50
N THR A 116 -3.48 2.38 -10.11
CA THR A 116 -2.63 3.21 -10.98
C THR A 116 -2.25 2.45 -12.25
N SER A 117 -1.90 1.16 -12.16
CA SER A 117 -1.59 0.33 -13.32
C SER A 117 -2.80 0.10 -14.25
N ILE A 118 -4.02 0.09 -13.71
CA ILE A 118 -5.27 -0.03 -14.48
C ILE A 118 -5.63 1.28 -15.17
N LEU A 119 -5.55 2.39 -14.45
CA LEU A 119 -6.00 3.69 -14.92
C LEU A 119 -4.97 4.38 -15.82
N HIS A 120 -3.68 4.15 -15.56
CA HIS A 120 -2.55 4.81 -16.22
C HIS A 120 -1.49 3.81 -16.74
N PRO A 121 -1.89 2.86 -17.64
CA PRO A 121 -0.98 1.83 -18.14
C PRO A 121 0.20 2.39 -18.95
N ASP A 122 0.09 3.63 -19.44
CA ASP A 122 1.17 4.31 -20.15
C ASP A 122 2.27 4.83 -19.23
N LEU A 123 1.94 5.14 -17.97
CA LEU A 123 2.89 5.57 -16.94
C LEU A 123 3.60 4.37 -16.31
N VAL A 124 2.85 3.28 -16.03
CA VAL A 124 3.37 2.11 -15.30
C VAL A 124 3.93 1.08 -16.27
N LYS A 125 5.24 0.92 -16.30
CA LYS A 125 5.94 -0.02 -17.20
C LYS A 125 6.07 -1.43 -16.66
N ALA A 126 6.11 -1.59 -15.35
CA ALA A 126 6.21 -2.86 -14.66
C ALA A 126 5.48 -2.76 -13.31
N TYR A 127 4.82 -3.86 -12.90
CA TYR A 127 4.11 -3.91 -11.62
C TYR A 127 4.38 -5.23 -10.90
N VAL A 128 4.94 -5.14 -9.68
CA VAL A 128 5.08 -6.28 -8.78
C VAL A 128 4.00 -6.19 -7.70
N ALA A 129 2.97 -7.03 -7.80
CA ALA A 129 1.83 -7.06 -6.92
C ALA A 129 2.09 -7.94 -5.68
N LEU A 130 2.29 -7.34 -4.51
CA LEU A 130 2.46 -8.09 -3.26
C LEU A 130 1.09 -8.35 -2.63
N GLY A 131 0.53 -9.54 -2.92
CA GLY A 131 -0.80 -9.95 -2.49
C GLY A 131 -1.80 -10.19 -3.63
N GLY A 132 -1.44 -9.83 -4.88
CA GLY A 132 -2.28 -10.04 -6.06
C GLY A 132 -3.21 -8.87 -6.37
N TYR A 133 -4.30 -9.15 -7.12
CA TYR A 133 -5.26 -8.13 -7.51
C TYR A 133 -5.96 -7.48 -6.28
N SER A 134 -6.04 -6.16 -6.25
CA SER A 134 -6.45 -5.43 -5.04
C SER A 134 -7.42 -4.27 -5.29
N VAL A 135 -8.28 -4.38 -6.30
CA VAL A 135 -9.39 -3.43 -6.48
C VAL A 135 -10.61 -3.92 -5.71
N GLN A 136 -11.37 -3.01 -5.12
CA GLN A 136 -12.59 -3.29 -4.40
C GLN A 136 -13.80 -2.67 -5.08
N ASN A 137 -14.92 -3.37 -5.03
CA ASN A 137 -16.19 -2.79 -5.39
C ASN A 137 -16.75 -2.02 -4.19
N THR A 138 -16.68 -0.68 -4.27
CA THR A 138 -17.21 0.24 -3.26
C THR A 138 -18.58 0.81 -3.63
N VAL A 139 -19.19 0.29 -4.69
CA VAL A 139 -20.49 0.77 -5.22
C VAL A 139 -21.62 -0.21 -4.90
N VAL A 140 -21.31 -1.51 -4.92
CA VAL A 140 -22.29 -2.57 -4.65
C VAL A 140 -21.87 -3.37 -3.43
N LYS A 141 -22.82 -3.60 -2.52
CA LYS A 141 -22.55 -4.32 -1.29
C LYS A 141 -22.05 -5.73 -1.57
N GLU A 142 -20.87 -6.05 -1.06
CA GLU A 142 -20.27 -7.37 -1.21
C GLU A 142 -21.08 -8.46 -0.50
N THR A 143 -20.98 -9.69 -1.02
CA THR A 143 -21.46 -10.86 -0.30
C THR A 143 -20.59 -11.09 0.93
N PRO A 144 -21.19 -11.30 2.12
CA PRO A 144 -20.44 -11.57 3.34
C PRO A 144 -19.47 -12.74 3.18
N ALA A 145 -18.25 -12.58 3.68
CA ALA A 145 -17.26 -13.63 3.69
C ALA A 145 -17.58 -14.70 4.77
N SER A 146 -16.83 -15.80 4.81
CA SER A 146 -16.99 -16.79 5.87
C SER A 146 -16.68 -16.18 7.25
N ALA A 147 -17.34 -16.68 8.31
CA ALA A 147 -17.13 -16.20 9.69
C ALA A 147 -15.64 -16.20 10.10
N ARG A 148 -14.85 -17.19 9.65
CA ARG A 148 -13.40 -17.24 9.89
C ARG A 148 -12.67 -16.12 9.17
N SER A 149 -13.08 -15.76 7.95
CA SER A 149 -12.49 -14.65 7.19
C SER A 149 -12.84 -13.31 7.83
N GLU A 150 -14.10 -13.13 8.27
CA GLU A 150 -14.54 -11.93 8.98
C GLU A 150 -13.79 -11.75 10.31
N ALA A 151 -13.61 -12.83 11.07
CA ALA A 151 -12.86 -12.79 12.33
C ALA A 151 -11.41 -12.35 12.15
N ARG A 152 -10.75 -12.71 11.05
CA ARG A 152 -9.38 -12.23 10.73
C ARG A 152 -9.32 -10.75 10.35
N ARG A 153 -10.46 -10.20 9.91
CA ARG A 153 -10.62 -8.80 9.48
C ARG A 153 -11.43 -7.99 10.47
N TRP A 154 -11.50 -8.41 11.74
CA TRP A 154 -12.28 -7.79 12.82
C TRP A 154 -12.08 -6.28 12.92
N TYR A 155 -10.83 -5.80 12.69
CA TYR A 155 -10.44 -4.41 12.74
C TYR A 155 -11.21 -3.55 11.73
N GLN A 156 -11.57 -4.09 10.57
CA GLN A 156 -12.36 -3.36 9.56
C GLN A 156 -13.74 -3.01 10.12
N TRP A 157 -14.39 -3.94 10.80
CA TRP A 157 -15.67 -3.71 11.48
C TRP A 157 -15.53 -2.82 12.71
N TYR A 158 -14.45 -3.00 13.46
CA TYR A 158 -14.12 -2.15 14.60
C TYR A 158 -13.98 -0.68 14.18
N PHE A 159 -13.25 -0.39 13.13
CA PHE A 159 -13.06 0.96 12.60
C PHE A 159 -14.32 1.57 11.95
N ASN A 160 -15.33 0.79 11.67
CA ASN A 160 -16.64 1.29 11.27
C ASN A 160 -17.46 1.85 12.44
N THR A 161 -17.06 1.58 13.69
CA THR A 161 -17.71 2.08 14.91
C THR A 161 -17.01 3.31 15.46
N GLU A 162 -17.73 4.11 16.26
CA GLU A 162 -17.11 5.23 16.99
C GLU A 162 -16.15 4.72 18.09
N GLN A 163 -16.47 3.58 18.71
CA GLN A 163 -15.56 2.92 19.64
C GLN A 163 -14.24 2.55 18.98
N GLY A 164 -14.27 2.11 17.72
CA GLY A 164 -13.07 1.79 16.94
C GLY A 164 -12.24 3.04 16.61
N ARG A 165 -12.89 4.16 16.27
CA ARG A 165 -12.21 5.43 16.06
C ARG A 165 -11.46 5.90 17.32
N VAL A 166 -12.16 5.95 18.43
CA VAL A 166 -11.57 6.34 19.75
C VAL A 166 -10.50 5.33 20.19
N GLY A 167 -10.72 4.03 19.91
CA GLY A 167 -9.75 2.98 20.19
C GLY A 167 -8.45 3.17 19.42
N LEU A 168 -8.56 3.46 18.11
CA LEU A 168 -7.39 3.74 17.27
C LEU A 168 -6.65 4.99 17.73
N GLU A 169 -7.37 6.03 18.14
CA GLU A 169 -6.79 7.27 18.66
C GLU A 169 -5.97 7.03 19.94
N LYS A 170 -6.51 6.24 20.88
CA LYS A 170 -5.90 6.03 22.20
C LYS A 170 -4.86 4.91 22.24
N ASN A 171 -5.09 3.84 21.47
CA ASN A 171 -4.34 2.58 21.56
C ASN A 171 -3.68 2.19 20.22
N ARG A 172 -3.37 3.18 19.37
CA ARG A 172 -2.89 2.93 17.99
C ARG A 172 -1.69 1.99 17.93
N ARG A 173 -0.71 2.19 18.80
CA ARG A 173 0.52 1.36 18.80
C ARG A 173 0.23 -0.09 19.19
N ASP A 174 -0.64 -0.32 20.16
CA ASP A 174 -1.05 -1.67 20.58
C ASP A 174 -1.85 -2.36 19.48
N ILE A 175 -2.77 -1.64 18.83
CA ILE A 175 -3.55 -2.16 17.71
C ILE A 175 -2.62 -2.52 16.55
N VAL A 176 -1.69 -1.64 16.18
CA VAL A 176 -0.74 -1.89 15.10
C VAL A 176 0.12 -3.12 15.41
N ARG A 177 0.69 -3.21 16.62
CA ARG A 177 1.51 -4.36 17.04
C ARG A 177 0.72 -5.66 16.97
N HIS A 178 -0.51 -5.66 17.49
CA HIS A 178 -1.39 -6.83 17.42
C HIS A 178 -1.71 -7.25 15.98
N LEU A 179 -1.90 -6.29 15.08
CA LEU A 179 -2.12 -6.59 13.65
C LEU A 179 -0.87 -7.17 13.01
N TRP A 180 0.34 -6.66 13.29
CA TRP A 180 1.59 -7.24 12.79
C TRP A 180 1.74 -8.70 13.23
N GLU A 181 1.54 -8.99 14.53
CA GLU A 181 1.62 -10.33 15.10
C GLU A 181 0.62 -11.31 14.47
N THR A 182 -0.59 -10.84 14.25
CA THR A 182 -1.67 -11.70 13.73
C THR A 182 -1.60 -11.88 12.20
N TRP A 183 -1.08 -10.91 11.46
CA TRP A 183 -1.00 -10.97 9.99
C TRP A 183 0.27 -11.63 9.49
N ALA A 184 1.33 -11.62 10.30
CA ALA A 184 2.59 -12.28 10.01
C ALA A 184 3.02 -13.16 11.20
N PRO A 185 2.29 -14.24 11.52
CA PRO A 185 2.45 -14.98 12.77
C PRO A 185 3.78 -15.74 12.91
N LYS A 186 4.56 -15.81 11.84
CA LYS A 186 5.91 -16.38 11.83
C LYS A 186 7.01 -15.33 11.76
N TRP A 187 6.66 -14.07 11.74
CA TRP A 187 7.64 -12.99 11.72
C TRP A 187 8.06 -12.66 13.16
N GLU A 188 9.30 -13.01 13.47
CA GLU A 188 9.94 -12.64 14.73
C GLU A 188 10.64 -11.29 14.51
N TYR A 189 10.10 -10.23 15.11
CA TYR A 189 10.69 -8.89 15.08
C TYR A 189 10.98 -8.39 16.49
N THR A 190 11.95 -7.48 16.61
CA THR A 190 12.31 -6.86 17.88
C THR A 190 11.52 -5.57 18.09
N ASP A 191 11.52 -5.05 19.33
CA ASP A 191 10.91 -3.76 19.64
C ASP A 191 11.54 -2.63 18.82
N GLU A 192 12.85 -2.70 18.53
CA GLU A 192 13.53 -1.70 17.72
C GLU A 192 12.97 -1.61 16.28
N VAL A 193 12.56 -2.75 15.70
CA VAL A 193 11.93 -2.77 14.36
C VAL A 193 10.59 -2.05 14.42
N PHE A 194 9.78 -2.32 15.43
CA PHE A 194 8.51 -1.63 15.63
C PHE A 194 8.70 -0.14 15.91
N ASP A 195 9.62 0.21 16.80
CA ASP A 195 9.85 1.59 17.23
C ASP A 195 10.40 2.49 16.11
N ARG A 196 11.02 1.91 15.08
CA ARG A 196 11.42 2.64 13.86
C ARG A 196 10.21 3.07 13.02
N SER A 197 9.16 2.26 12.98
CA SER A 197 7.91 2.56 12.23
C SER A 197 6.89 3.33 13.07
N ALA A 198 6.91 3.16 14.39
CA ALA A 198 5.89 3.73 15.31
C ALA A 198 5.66 5.25 15.16
N PRO A 199 6.69 6.11 14.92
CA PRO A 199 6.49 7.53 14.69
C PRO A 199 5.61 7.84 13.46
N SER A 200 5.54 6.95 12.47
CA SER A 200 4.70 7.13 11.29
C SER A 200 3.22 7.12 11.60
N PHE A 201 2.82 6.41 12.66
CA PHE A 201 1.43 6.32 13.11
C PHE A 201 1.03 7.50 14.02
N ASP A 202 1.99 8.32 14.45
CA ASP A 202 1.74 9.54 15.23
C ASP A 202 1.39 10.75 14.33
N ASN A 203 1.31 10.56 13.01
CA ASN A 203 0.81 11.55 12.08
C ASN A 203 -0.58 12.05 12.51
N LEU A 204 -0.80 13.36 12.42
CA LEU A 204 -2.03 14.00 12.90
C LEU A 204 -3.29 13.53 12.15
N ASP A 205 -3.14 13.15 10.89
CA ASP A 205 -4.24 12.72 10.02
C ASP A 205 -4.42 11.18 10.03
N PHE A 206 -3.54 10.42 10.72
CA PHE A 206 -3.52 8.95 10.67
C PHE A 206 -4.88 8.34 11.03
N VAL A 207 -5.47 8.78 12.14
CA VAL A 207 -6.75 8.21 12.62
C VAL A 207 -7.86 8.45 11.60
N GLU A 208 -8.02 9.70 11.16
CA GLU A 208 -9.11 10.05 10.23
C GLU A 208 -8.94 9.35 8.88
N ILE A 209 -7.73 9.26 8.36
CA ILE A 209 -7.42 8.55 7.11
C ILE A 209 -7.72 7.06 7.22
N VAL A 210 -7.33 6.40 8.31
CA VAL A 210 -7.59 4.97 8.53
C VAL A 210 -9.08 4.71 8.67
N ILE A 211 -9.76 5.49 9.50
CA ILE A 211 -11.21 5.35 9.73
C ILE A 211 -11.98 5.58 8.44
N HIS A 212 -11.66 6.65 7.68
CA HIS A 212 -12.32 6.92 6.42
C HIS A 212 -12.13 5.76 5.43
N SER A 213 -10.90 5.26 5.26
CA SER A 213 -10.60 4.18 4.31
C SER A 213 -11.46 2.94 4.58
N TYR A 214 -11.59 2.51 5.83
CA TYR A 214 -12.39 1.33 6.16
C TYR A 214 -13.89 1.58 6.17
N ARG A 215 -14.36 2.79 6.50
CA ARG A 215 -15.77 3.16 6.37
C ARG A 215 -16.18 3.26 4.89
N HIS A 216 -15.38 3.90 4.06
CA HIS A 216 -15.65 4.00 2.61
C HIS A 216 -15.65 2.61 1.96
N ARG A 217 -14.69 1.76 2.29
CA ARG A 217 -14.62 0.38 1.81
C ARG A 217 -15.92 -0.40 2.01
N HIS A 218 -16.60 -0.17 3.13
CA HIS A 218 -17.86 -0.81 3.48
C HIS A 218 -19.10 0.05 3.21
N MET A 219 -18.96 1.11 2.39
CA MET A 219 -20.04 2.04 2.00
C MET A 219 -20.69 2.76 3.20
N ASN A 220 -19.94 2.96 4.29
CA ASN A 220 -20.38 3.65 5.49
C ASN A 220 -19.82 5.08 5.59
N ALA A 221 -19.09 5.55 4.58
CA ALA A 221 -18.66 6.93 4.40
C ALA A 221 -18.66 7.28 2.91
N PRO A 222 -18.98 8.53 2.54
CA PRO A 222 -18.85 8.99 1.15
C PRO A 222 -17.38 9.15 0.77
N GLY A 223 -17.05 9.00 -0.52
CA GLY A 223 -15.78 9.44 -1.09
C GLY A 223 -15.87 10.87 -1.64
N GLU A 224 -14.76 11.40 -2.14
CA GLU A 224 -14.72 12.69 -2.83
C GLU A 224 -15.50 12.62 -4.14
N GLU A 225 -16.31 13.66 -4.41
CA GLU A 225 -17.16 13.73 -5.60
C GLU A 225 -16.34 13.54 -6.89
N ARG A 226 -15.13 14.09 -6.96
CA ARG A 226 -14.24 13.98 -8.13
C ARG A 226 -13.83 12.55 -8.47
N PHE A 227 -13.95 11.61 -7.54
CA PHE A 227 -13.58 10.19 -7.74
C PHE A 227 -14.79 9.27 -7.98
N LEU A 228 -16.02 9.76 -7.92
CA LEU A 228 -17.22 8.91 -8.08
C LEU A 228 -17.24 8.13 -9.40
N GLU A 229 -16.81 8.74 -10.50
CA GLU A 229 -16.77 8.06 -11.79
C GLU A 229 -15.64 7.03 -11.84
N VAL A 230 -14.50 7.35 -11.24
CA VAL A 230 -13.37 6.40 -11.11
C VAL A 230 -13.78 5.19 -10.26
N GLU A 231 -14.44 5.41 -9.12
CA GLU A 231 -14.94 4.33 -8.26
C GLU A 231 -15.97 3.44 -8.99
N ARG A 232 -16.89 4.02 -9.81
CA ARG A 232 -17.80 3.23 -10.65
C ARG A 232 -17.06 2.35 -11.66
N ARG A 233 -16.05 2.90 -12.34
CA ARG A 233 -15.21 2.15 -13.26
C ARG A 233 -14.45 1.03 -12.55
N LEU A 234 -13.93 1.29 -11.37
CA LEU A 234 -13.21 0.30 -10.54
C LEU A 234 -14.15 -0.79 -10.02
N ALA A 235 -15.43 -0.49 -9.78
CA ALA A 235 -16.43 -1.48 -9.37
C ALA A 235 -16.68 -2.57 -10.41
N GLU A 236 -16.33 -2.35 -11.68
CA GLU A 236 -16.35 -3.36 -12.75
C GLU A 236 -15.16 -4.34 -12.65
N LEU A 237 -14.24 -4.11 -11.72
CA LEU A 237 -13.03 -4.90 -11.47
C LEU A 237 -12.19 -5.11 -12.75
N PRO A 238 -11.78 -4.03 -13.45
CA PRO A 238 -11.08 -4.11 -14.73
C PRO A 238 -9.71 -4.79 -14.58
N PRO A 239 -9.21 -5.46 -15.64
CA PRO A 239 -7.94 -6.15 -15.58
C PRO A 239 -6.75 -5.19 -15.60
N VAL A 240 -5.61 -5.67 -15.08
CA VAL A 240 -4.30 -5.02 -15.19
C VAL A 240 -3.67 -5.39 -16.54
N LEU A 241 -3.32 -4.37 -17.34
CA LEU A 241 -2.71 -4.54 -18.66
C LEU A 241 -1.18 -4.34 -18.65
N THR A 242 -0.63 -3.89 -17.54
CA THR A 242 0.81 -3.71 -17.33
C THR A 242 1.50 -5.07 -17.15
N PRO A 243 2.71 -5.30 -17.70
CA PRO A 243 3.51 -6.47 -17.36
C PRO A 243 3.67 -6.62 -15.86
N SER A 244 3.29 -7.78 -15.31
CA SER A 244 3.19 -7.94 -13.86
C SER A 244 3.75 -9.27 -13.37
N ILE A 245 4.32 -9.23 -12.16
CA ILE A 245 4.61 -10.41 -11.33
C ILE A 245 3.75 -10.31 -10.07
N VAL A 246 3.13 -11.45 -9.70
CA VAL A 246 2.35 -11.56 -8.46
C VAL A 246 3.14 -12.38 -7.44
N LEU A 247 3.41 -11.80 -6.28
CA LEU A 247 3.98 -12.48 -5.12
C LEU A 247 2.95 -12.56 -3.99
N ARG A 248 2.82 -13.74 -3.36
CA ARG A 248 1.92 -13.95 -2.24
C ARG A 248 2.65 -14.65 -1.10
N GLY A 249 2.58 -14.14 0.13
CA GLY A 249 3.16 -14.78 1.31
C GLY A 249 2.42 -16.06 1.67
N ALA A 250 3.15 -17.18 1.81
CA ALA A 250 2.57 -18.49 2.14
C ALA A 250 1.97 -18.56 3.54
N ASP A 251 2.49 -17.74 4.46
CA ASP A 251 2.19 -17.77 5.90
C ASP A 251 1.30 -16.60 6.36
N SER A 252 0.57 -15.96 5.44
CA SER A 252 -0.30 -14.83 5.78
C SER A 252 -1.40 -15.22 6.77
N GLY A 253 -1.47 -14.50 7.90
CA GLY A 253 -2.52 -14.64 8.90
C GLY A 253 -3.90 -14.19 8.42
N LEU A 254 -3.97 -13.36 7.38
CA LEU A 254 -5.22 -12.95 6.73
C LEU A 254 -5.84 -14.04 5.84
N GLY A 255 -5.08 -15.11 5.56
CA GLY A 255 -5.54 -16.27 4.80
C GLY A 255 -4.41 -16.79 3.90
N ARG A 256 -4.35 -18.11 3.77
CA ARG A 256 -3.39 -18.73 2.84
C ARG A 256 -3.77 -18.40 1.40
N PRO A 257 -2.79 -18.08 0.55
CA PRO A 257 -3.05 -17.87 -0.88
C PRO A 257 -3.55 -19.17 -1.53
N SER A 258 -4.45 -19.01 -2.50
CA SER A 258 -4.88 -20.14 -3.34
C SER A 258 -3.67 -20.67 -4.14
N GLN A 259 -3.60 -21.98 -4.31
CA GLN A 259 -2.64 -22.63 -5.20
C GLN A 259 -3.07 -22.48 -6.68
N ASP A 260 -4.37 -22.32 -6.93
CA ASP A 260 -4.93 -22.13 -8.26
C ASP A 260 -4.55 -20.74 -8.79
N PRO A 261 -3.86 -20.64 -9.93
CA PRO A 261 -3.45 -19.38 -10.52
C PRO A 261 -4.57 -18.67 -11.30
N SER A 262 -5.72 -19.31 -11.51
CA SER A 262 -6.78 -18.82 -12.41
C SER A 262 -7.30 -17.44 -12.03
N GLU A 263 -7.42 -17.14 -10.73
CA GLU A 263 -7.81 -15.82 -10.25
C GLU A 263 -6.83 -14.74 -10.73
N ASP A 264 -5.53 -14.93 -10.49
CA ASP A 264 -4.51 -13.97 -10.91
C ASP A 264 -4.42 -13.87 -12.43
N GLN A 265 -4.50 -15.02 -13.16
CA GLN A 265 -4.49 -15.05 -14.63
C GLN A 265 -5.68 -14.29 -15.24
N SER A 266 -6.85 -14.33 -14.61
CA SER A 266 -8.04 -13.63 -15.09
C SER A 266 -7.92 -12.11 -14.91
N LYS A 267 -7.12 -11.65 -13.96
CA LYS A 267 -6.98 -10.23 -13.60
C LYS A 267 -5.73 -9.57 -14.18
N PHE A 268 -4.68 -10.32 -14.41
CA PHE A 268 -3.41 -9.80 -14.97
C PHE A 268 -3.21 -10.31 -16.39
N HIS A 269 -3.62 -9.52 -17.39
CA HIS A 269 -3.55 -9.95 -18.80
C HIS A 269 -2.12 -10.10 -19.32
N LYS A 270 -1.14 -9.47 -18.67
CA LYS A 270 0.30 -9.65 -18.97
C LYS A 270 1.03 -10.18 -17.74
N LEU A 271 0.49 -11.26 -17.14
CA LEU A 271 1.13 -11.95 -16.04
C LEU A 271 2.39 -12.66 -16.49
N VAL A 272 3.56 -12.18 -16.06
CA VAL A 272 4.88 -12.75 -16.39
C VAL A 272 5.19 -13.94 -15.48
N ALA A 273 4.91 -13.78 -14.16
CA ALA A 273 5.11 -14.82 -13.18
C ALA A 273 4.14 -14.67 -11.99
N ARG A 274 3.88 -15.79 -11.32
CA ARG A 274 3.17 -15.87 -10.06
C ARG A 274 3.95 -16.77 -9.12
N GLN A 275 4.17 -16.29 -7.91
CA GLN A 275 4.93 -17.06 -6.90
C GLN A 275 4.26 -16.96 -5.54
N ILE A 276 4.18 -18.11 -4.85
CA ILE A 276 3.89 -18.18 -3.43
C ILE A 276 5.23 -18.25 -2.72
N VAL A 277 5.51 -17.29 -1.85
CA VAL A 277 6.80 -17.09 -1.20
C VAL A 277 6.74 -17.68 0.20
N ASP A 278 7.51 -18.73 0.43
CA ASP A 278 7.62 -19.35 1.75
C ASP A 278 8.36 -18.44 2.74
N GLY A 279 7.98 -18.54 4.02
CA GLY A 279 8.57 -17.74 5.08
C GLY A 279 8.15 -16.28 5.08
N ALA A 280 7.08 -15.93 4.38
CA ALA A 280 6.49 -14.60 4.40
C ALA A 280 5.01 -14.63 4.75
N GLY A 281 4.59 -13.67 5.58
CA GLY A 281 3.20 -13.38 5.92
C GLY A 281 2.61 -12.28 5.03
N HIS A 282 1.84 -11.39 5.65
CA HIS A 282 1.19 -10.28 4.95
C HIS A 282 2.18 -9.21 4.50
N ASP A 283 3.17 -8.89 5.29
CA ASP A 283 4.21 -7.89 5.04
C ASP A 283 5.44 -8.50 4.34
N LEU A 284 5.20 -9.10 3.21
CA LEU A 284 6.18 -9.80 2.38
C LEU A 284 7.48 -9.02 2.16
N PRO A 285 7.48 -7.68 1.90
CA PRO A 285 8.73 -6.96 1.64
C PRO A 285 9.68 -6.90 2.85
N VAL A 286 9.17 -6.98 4.08
CA VAL A 286 10.02 -7.04 5.28
C VAL A 286 10.63 -8.42 5.45
N GLN A 287 9.82 -9.47 5.26
CA GLN A 287 10.22 -10.84 5.56
C GLN A 287 11.04 -11.49 4.44
N ARG A 288 10.74 -11.12 3.18
CA ARG A 288 11.42 -11.65 1.98
C ARG A 288 11.73 -10.53 0.99
N PRO A 289 12.57 -9.55 1.40
CA PRO A 289 12.99 -8.46 0.51
C PRO A 289 13.71 -8.96 -0.74
N ASP A 290 14.43 -10.07 -0.63
CA ASP A 290 15.12 -10.76 -1.73
C ASP A 290 14.15 -11.13 -2.86
N ALA A 291 13.00 -11.71 -2.52
CA ALA A 291 11.99 -12.11 -3.51
C ALA A 291 11.36 -10.90 -4.21
N VAL A 292 11.12 -9.81 -3.46
CA VAL A 292 10.55 -8.57 -4.02
C VAL A 292 11.53 -7.90 -4.97
N ALA A 293 12.78 -7.73 -4.55
CA ALA A 293 13.83 -7.14 -5.38
C ALA A 293 14.08 -7.96 -6.65
N ALA A 294 14.17 -9.29 -6.53
CA ALA A 294 14.35 -10.19 -7.69
C ALA A 294 13.19 -10.07 -8.69
N ALA A 295 11.94 -9.99 -8.22
CA ALA A 295 10.78 -9.83 -9.09
C ALA A 295 10.79 -8.49 -9.84
N LEU A 296 11.20 -7.39 -9.18
CA LEU A 296 11.36 -6.09 -9.83
C LEU A 296 12.46 -6.13 -10.89
N LEU A 297 13.64 -6.69 -10.54
CA LEU A 297 14.75 -6.82 -11.48
C LEU A 297 14.46 -7.76 -12.66
N GLN A 298 13.55 -8.74 -12.48
CA GLN A 298 13.11 -9.64 -13.57
C GLN A 298 12.21 -8.91 -14.58
N LEU A 299 11.43 -7.91 -14.13
CA LEU A 299 10.49 -7.17 -15.01
C LEU A 299 11.15 -6.00 -15.73
N LEU A 300 12.27 -5.49 -15.22
CA LEU A 300 12.97 -4.30 -15.68
C LEU A 300 14.27 -4.62 -16.39
#